data_06592cc4e6a5bd1e4af128c9c3f1674c
#
_entry.id   06592cc4e6a5bd1e4af128c9c3f1674c
#
_cell.length_a   1.000
_cell.length_b   1.000
_cell.length_c   1.000
_cell.angle_alpha   90.00
_cell.angle_beta   90.00
_cell.angle_gamma   90.00
#
_symmetry.space_group_name_H-M   'P 1'
#
loop_
_entity.id
_entity.type
_entity.pdbx_description
1 polymer ?
#
loop_
_entity_poly.entity_id
_entity_poly.type
_entity_poly.pdbx_seq_one_letter_code
_entity_poly.pdbx_strand_id
1 'polypeptide(L)'
;LTAMPIELVTQPDENGISILSRSVKSGNDETVLEVTDVDVRAKVSSLAIDAFRALGARDYGRIDIRMDGHGVPHFLEANLIPSLIENYGSFPKACMLNDNLDYEPMILRIVHLAAARG
;
A
#
# COMPACT_ATOMS: atom_id res chain seq x y z
N LEU A 1 -14.22 5.77 -3.23
CA LEU A 1 -12.86 5.20 -3.35
C LEU A 1 -11.93 5.84 -2.32
N THR A 2 -11.29 5.01 -1.52
CA THR A 2 -10.46 5.45 -0.40
C THR A 2 -9.05 4.91 -0.53
N ALA A 3 -8.04 5.77 -0.33
CA ALA A 3 -6.66 5.36 -0.24
C ALA A 3 -6.25 5.20 1.22
N MET A 4 -5.37 4.24 1.48
CA MET A 4 -4.82 3.97 2.81
C MET A 4 -3.30 3.93 2.70
N PRO A 5 -2.64 5.10 2.66
CA PRO A 5 -1.20 5.16 2.44
C PRO A 5 -0.41 4.66 3.65
N ILE A 6 0.65 3.94 3.34
CA ILE A 6 1.67 3.52 4.32
C ILE A 6 3.05 3.75 3.73
N GLU A 7 4.03 3.82 4.59
CA GLU A 7 5.43 3.93 4.20
C GLU A 7 6.16 2.64 4.51
N LEU A 8 6.85 2.09 3.52
CA LEU A 8 7.70 0.92 3.71
C LEU A 8 9.14 1.38 3.86
N VAL A 9 9.74 1.06 4.99
CA VAL A 9 11.15 1.36 5.26
C VAL A 9 11.92 0.05 5.26
N THR A 10 12.95 -0.02 4.42
CA THR A 10 13.79 -1.21 4.30
C THR A 10 15.16 -0.93 4.89
N GLN A 11 15.83 -1.98 5.38
CA GLN A 11 17.21 -1.87 5.81
C GLN A 11 18.11 -1.67 4.59
N PRO A 12 19.04 -0.69 4.62
CA PRO A 12 20.00 -0.54 3.54
C PRO A 12 20.94 -1.75 3.49
N ASP A 13 21.42 -2.07 2.29
CA ASP A 13 22.41 -3.13 2.12
C ASP A 13 23.81 -2.66 2.58
N GLU A 14 24.83 -3.49 2.36
CA GLU A 14 26.21 -3.19 2.76
C GLU A 14 26.75 -1.91 2.12
N ASN A 15 26.21 -1.50 1.00
CA ASN A 15 26.58 -0.29 0.28
C ASN A 15 25.68 0.90 0.59
N GLY A 16 24.79 0.78 1.55
CA GLY A 16 23.85 1.82 1.92
C GLY A 16 22.65 1.94 0.99
N ILE A 17 22.41 0.96 0.14
CA ILE A 17 21.29 0.94 -0.82
C ILE A 17 20.14 0.14 -0.24
N SER A 18 18.95 0.75 -0.16
CA SER A 18 17.72 0.07 0.25
C SER A 18 17.06 -0.58 -0.96
N ILE A 19 17.18 -1.90 -1.08
CA ILE A 19 16.56 -2.66 -2.16
C ILE A 19 15.63 -3.71 -1.56
N LEU A 20 14.39 -3.76 -2.06
CA LEU A 20 13.45 -4.82 -1.73
C LEU A 20 13.80 -6.06 -2.56
N SER A 21 14.78 -6.84 -2.09
CA SER A 21 15.10 -8.11 -2.67
C SER A 21 14.08 -9.16 -2.22
N ARG A 22 14.07 -10.30 -2.91
CA ARG A 22 13.18 -11.40 -2.55
C ARG A 22 13.45 -11.93 -1.14
N SER A 23 14.72 -11.96 -0.74
CA SER A 23 15.10 -12.40 0.61
C SER A 23 14.62 -11.43 1.69
N VAL A 24 14.69 -10.14 1.43
CA VAL A 24 14.17 -9.10 2.34
C VAL A 24 12.66 -9.26 2.48
N LYS A 25 11.94 -9.42 1.36
CA LYS A 25 10.48 -9.60 1.38
C LYS A 25 10.06 -10.84 2.16
N SER A 26 10.75 -11.94 2.00
CA SER A 26 10.42 -13.19 2.70
C SER A 26 10.87 -13.19 4.16
N GLY A 27 11.89 -12.41 4.51
CA GLY A 27 12.39 -12.27 5.87
C GLY A 27 11.56 -11.34 6.76
N ASN A 28 10.57 -10.65 6.18
CA ASN A 28 9.75 -9.66 6.89
C ASN A 28 10.59 -8.54 7.52
N ASP A 29 11.67 -8.14 6.83
CA ASP A 29 12.62 -7.13 7.32
C ASP A 29 12.16 -5.69 7.05
N GLU A 30 11.03 -5.50 6.40
CA GLU A 30 10.48 -4.17 6.15
C GLU A 30 9.65 -3.68 7.33
N THR A 31 9.80 -2.39 7.63
CA THR A 31 8.99 -1.72 8.64
C THR A 31 7.87 -0.97 7.95
N VAL A 32 6.64 -1.14 8.42
CA VAL A 32 5.47 -0.47 7.88
C VAL A 32 5.08 0.65 8.84
N LEU A 33 5.05 1.88 8.32
CA LEU A 33 4.72 3.07 9.10
C LEU A 33 3.49 3.77 8.51
N GLU A 34 2.73 4.42 9.39
CA GLU A 34 1.63 5.28 8.97
C GLU A 34 2.20 6.55 8.33
N VAL A 35 1.57 7.03 7.25
CA VAL A 35 1.91 8.31 6.64
C VAL A 35 1.20 9.41 7.40
N THR A 36 1.95 10.14 8.23
CA THR A 36 1.41 11.17 9.12
C THR A 36 1.50 12.59 8.56
N ASP A 37 2.43 12.85 7.62
CA ASP A 37 2.55 14.15 6.97
C ASP A 37 1.33 14.39 6.08
N VAL A 38 0.59 15.45 6.36
CA VAL A 38 -0.67 15.76 5.68
C VAL A 38 -0.47 15.99 4.18
N ASP A 39 0.57 16.71 3.80
CA ASP A 39 0.85 17.00 2.39
C ASP A 39 1.26 15.75 1.61
N VAL A 40 2.14 14.93 2.19
CA VAL A 40 2.57 13.67 1.60
C VAL A 40 1.38 12.74 1.45
N ARG A 41 0.58 12.62 2.50
CA ARG A 41 -0.62 11.77 2.50
C ARG A 41 -1.59 12.18 1.39
N ALA A 42 -1.85 13.47 1.23
CA ALA A 42 -2.75 13.99 0.21
C ALA A 42 -2.24 13.69 -1.20
N LYS A 43 -0.95 13.95 -1.46
CA LYS A 43 -0.34 13.73 -2.77
C LYS A 43 -0.32 12.25 -3.16
N VAL A 44 0.09 11.40 -2.23
CA VAL A 44 0.17 9.96 -2.45
C VAL A 44 -1.23 9.36 -2.66
N SER A 45 -2.20 9.77 -1.85
CA SER A 45 -3.58 9.30 -1.96
C SER A 45 -4.19 9.70 -3.30
N SER A 46 -3.99 10.94 -3.73
CA SER A 46 -4.50 11.43 -5.01
C SER A 46 -3.90 10.64 -6.19
N LEU A 47 -2.60 10.43 -6.20
CA LEU A 47 -1.93 9.66 -7.24
C LEU A 47 -2.41 8.20 -7.26
N ALA A 48 -2.54 7.59 -6.09
CA ALA A 48 -3.00 6.21 -5.99
C ALA A 48 -4.44 6.03 -6.52
N ILE A 49 -5.33 6.94 -6.15
CA ILE A 49 -6.72 6.89 -6.61
C ILE A 49 -6.80 7.11 -8.12
N ASP A 50 -6.07 8.07 -8.65
CA ASP A 50 -6.04 8.35 -10.09
C ASP A 50 -5.49 7.15 -10.87
N ALA A 51 -4.40 6.55 -10.40
CA ALA A 51 -3.83 5.37 -11.04
C ALA A 51 -4.78 4.18 -10.99
N PHE A 52 -5.42 3.95 -9.84
CA PHE A 52 -6.39 2.86 -9.66
C PHE A 52 -7.56 2.99 -10.65
N ARG A 53 -8.09 4.20 -10.80
CA ARG A 53 -9.17 4.48 -11.74
C ARG A 53 -8.72 4.35 -13.19
N ALA A 54 -7.55 4.88 -13.52
CA ALA A 54 -7.01 4.83 -14.88
C ALA A 54 -6.78 3.40 -15.35
N LEU A 55 -6.41 2.50 -14.45
CA LEU A 55 -6.20 1.09 -14.74
C LEU A 55 -7.51 0.28 -14.79
N GLY A 56 -8.65 0.87 -14.45
CA GLY A 56 -9.92 0.17 -14.38
C GLY A 56 -9.95 -0.88 -13.26
N ALA A 57 -9.14 -0.70 -12.23
CA ALA A 57 -9.09 -1.63 -11.11
C ALA A 57 -10.37 -1.58 -10.28
N ARG A 58 -10.68 -2.69 -9.62
CA ARG A 58 -11.91 -2.86 -8.84
C ARG A 58 -11.63 -3.45 -7.47
N ASP A 59 -12.47 -3.10 -6.52
CA ASP A 59 -12.57 -3.62 -5.17
C ASP A 59 -11.39 -3.23 -4.30
N TYR A 60 -10.18 -3.71 -4.59
CA TYR A 60 -8.99 -3.37 -3.83
C TYR A 60 -7.73 -3.55 -4.68
N GLY A 61 -6.65 -2.96 -4.23
CA GLY A 61 -5.37 -3.09 -4.93
C GLY A 61 -4.26 -2.36 -4.17
N ARG A 62 -3.05 -2.47 -4.67
CA ARG A 62 -1.89 -1.78 -4.12
C ARG A 62 -1.20 -1.00 -5.22
N ILE A 63 -0.99 0.27 -4.97
CA ILE A 63 -0.23 1.16 -5.86
C ILE A 63 1.09 1.48 -5.18
N ASP A 64 2.18 1.16 -5.85
CA ASP A 64 3.53 1.40 -5.33
C ASP A 64 4.03 2.75 -5.85
N ILE A 65 4.43 3.61 -4.92
CA ILE A 65 4.81 5.00 -5.18
C ILE A 65 6.14 5.28 -4.50
N ARG A 66 6.97 6.07 -5.15
CA ARG A 66 8.21 6.56 -4.57
C ARG A 66 8.22 8.09 -4.59
N MET A 67 8.56 8.70 -3.46
CA MET A 67 8.75 10.14 -3.36
C MET A 67 10.16 10.50 -3.81
N ASP A 68 10.31 11.56 -4.60
CA ASP A 68 11.63 12.08 -4.94
C ASP A 68 12.15 13.07 -3.90
N GLY A 69 13.34 13.60 -4.10
CA GLY A 69 13.96 14.55 -3.19
C GLY A 69 13.25 15.91 -3.13
N HIS A 70 12.34 16.18 -4.05
CA HIS A 70 11.56 17.42 -4.11
C HIS A 70 10.14 17.24 -3.56
N GLY A 71 9.83 16.08 -3.00
CA GLY A 71 8.51 15.79 -2.46
C GLY A 71 7.46 15.48 -3.50
N VAL A 72 7.86 15.08 -4.70
CA VAL A 72 6.94 14.70 -5.78
C VAL A 72 6.78 13.18 -5.81
N PRO A 73 5.53 12.66 -5.75
CA PRO A 73 5.30 11.23 -5.82
C PRO A 73 5.38 10.72 -7.26
N HIS A 74 5.98 9.56 -7.44
CA HIS A 74 6.12 8.90 -8.73
C HIS A 74 5.52 7.51 -8.67
N PHE A 75 4.65 7.20 -9.63
CA PHE A 75 4.09 5.87 -9.78
C PHE A 75 5.16 4.89 -10.22
N LEU A 76 5.28 3.76 -9.54
CA LEU A 76 6.19 2.68 -9.91
C LEU A 76 5.45 1.51 -10.55
N GLU A 77 4.52 0.93 -9.83
CA GLU A 77 3.76 -0.21 -10.32
C GLU A 77 2.43 -0.36 -9.58
N ALA A 78 1.55 -1.17 -10.14
CA ALA A 78 0.29 -1.54 -9.51
C ALA A 78 0.28 -3.06 -9.31
N ASN A 79 -0.16 -3.50 -8.13
CA ASN A 79 -0.44 -4.89 -7.86
C ASN A 79 -1.93 -5.00 -7.53
N LEU A 80 -2.70 -5.55 -8.46
CA LEU A 80 -4.15 -5.66 -8.33
C LEU A 80 -4.58 -6.91 -7.57
N ILE A 81 -3.62 -7.76 -7.18
CA ILE A 81 -3.85 -8.94 -6.34
C ILE A 81 -2.79 -8.94 -5.22
N PRO A 82 -2.80 -7.92 -4.34
CA PRO A 82 -1.83 -7.89 -3.26
C PRO A 82 -2.10 -8.98 -2.24
N SER A 83 -1.06 -9.41 -1.51
CA SER A 83 -1.19 -10.43 -0.48
C SER A 83 -2.19 -10.00 0.59
N LEU A 84 -3.08 -10.91 0.95
CA LEU A 84 -4.04 -10.74 2.05
C LEU A 84 -3.66 -11.58 3.27
N ILE A 85 -2.43 -12.07 3.34
CA ILE A 85 -1.98 -12.89 4.48
C ILE A 85 -1.98 -12.03 5.75
N GLU A 86 -2.72 -12.49 6.76
CA GLU A 86 -2.84 -11.79 8.04
C GLU A 86 -1.48 -11.59 8.69
N ASN A 87 -1.23 -10.37 9.18
CA ASN A 87 0.03 -9.97 9.83
C ASN A 87 1.28 -10.02 8.93
N TYR A 88 1.11 -10.26 7.63
CA TYR A 88 2.21 -10.33 6.68
C TYR A 88 2.04 -9.34 5.52
N GLY A 89 0.89 -9.38 4.85
CA GLY A 89 0.65 -8.55 3.68
C GLY A 89 0.61 -7.06 4.02
N SER A 90 1.10 -6.22 3.12
CA SER A 90 1.06 -4.76 3.30
C SER A 90 -0.37 -4.22 3.27
N PHE A 91 -1.26 -4.84 2.49
CA PHE A 91 -2.66 -4.40 2.41
C PHE A 91 -3.39 -4.55 3.75
N PRO A 92 -3.37 -5.72 4.43
CA PRO A 92 -3.95 -5.82 5.76
C PRO A 92 -3.33 -4.86 6.78
N LYS A 93 -2.01 -4.65 6.71
CA LYS A 93 -1.33 -3.70 7.59
C LYS A 93 -1.80 -2.27 7.34
N ALA A 94 -1.99 -1.88 6.07
CA ALA A 94 -2.49 -0.56 5.71
C ALA A 94 -3.92 -0.33 6.25
N CYS A 95 -4.78 -1.33 6.15
CA CYS A 95 -6.14 -1.25 6.68
C CYS A 95 -6.14 -1.03 8.19
N MET A 96 -5.30 -1.74 8.91
CA MET A 96 -5.19 -1.59 10.36
C MET A 96 -4.66 -0.21 10.74
N LEU A 97 -3.60 0.27 10.10
CA LEU A 97 -2.96 1.55 10.42
C LEU A 97 -3.84 2.74 10.08
N ASN A 98 -4.57 2.69 8.97
CA ASN A 98 -5.37 3.84 8.51
C ASN A 98 -6.79 3.87 9.07
N ASP A 99 -7.48 2.73 9.09
CA ASP A 99 -8.89 2.65 9.45
C ASP A 99 -9.15 1.79 10.68
N ASN A 100 -8.10 1.32 11.33
CA ASN A 100 -8.21 0.40 12.48
C ASN A 100 -9.09 -0.81 12.12
N LEU A 101 -8.98 -1.27 10.89
CA LEU A 101 -9.82 -2.31 10.31
C LEU A 101 -9.16 -3.67 10.47
N ASP A 102 -9.74 -4.52 11.31
CA ASP A 102 -9.25 -5.87 11.57
C ASP A 102 -9.37 -6.77 10.34
N TYR A 103 -8.71 -7.91 10.39
CA TYR A 103 -8.59 -8.82 9.25
C TYR A 103 -9.95 -9.32 8.76
N GLU A 104 -10.80 -9.86 9.63
CA GLU A 104 -12.11 -10.37 9.22
C GLU A 104 -13.02 -9.29 8.62
N PRO A 105 -13.21 -8.11 9.27
CA PRO A 105 -13.97 -7.04 8.67
C PRO A 105 -13.40 -6.56 7.34
N MET A 106 -12.06 -6.58 7.18
CA MET A 106 -11.41 -6.23 5.92
C MET A 106 -11.83 -7.18 4.80
N ILE A 107 -11.74 -8.49 5.03
CA ILE A 107 -12.15 -9.50 4.05
C ILE A 107 -13.62 -9.36 3.70
N LEU A 108 -14.49 -9.17 4.70
CA LEU A 108 -15.91 -8.97 4.47
C LEU A 108 -16.20 -7.72 3.65
N ARG A 109 -15.45 -6.64 3.88
CA ARG A 109 -15.61 -5.41 3.10
C ARG A 109 -15.28 -5.63 1.63
N ILE A 110 -14.21 -6.39 1.32
CA ILE A 110 -13.85 -6.73 -0.06
C ILE A 110 -14.99 -7.53 -0.71
N VAL A 111 -15.54 -8.52 -0.02
CA VAL A 111 -16.66 -9.31 -0.50
C VAL A 111 -17.88 -8.44 -0.76
N HIS A 112 -18.20 -7.52 0.16
CA HIS A 112 -19.33 -6.59 0.00
C HIS A 112 -19.15 -5.68 -1.22
N LEU A 113 -17.95 -5.18 -1.47
CA LEU A 113 -17.67 -4.35 -2.64
C LEU A 113 -17.90 -5.12 -3.93
N ALA A 114 -17.44 -6.36 -3.98
CA ALA A 114 -17.64 -7.22 -5.15
C ALA A 114 -19.11 -7.55 -5.37
N ALA A 115 -19.84 -7.84 -4.30
CA ALA A 115 -21.27 -8.14 -4.37
C ALA A 115 -22.09 -6.93 -4.83
N ALA A 116 -21.76 -5.73 -4.33
CA ALA A 116 -22.43 -4.50 -4.72
C ALA A 116 -22.18 -4.12 -6.18
N ARG A 117 -21.00 -4.48 -6.70
CA ARG A 117 -20.63 -4.23 -8.09
C ARG A 117 -21.37 -5.15 -9.07
N GLY A 118 -21.61 -6.33 -8.66
CA GLY A 118 -22.05 -7.35 -9.55
C GLY A 118 -23.26 -7.99 -9.46
#